data_d4062020791866bd6eb3e0a9b96e1b17
#
_entry.id   d4062020791866bd6eb3e0a9b96e1b17
#
_cell.length_a   1.000
_cell.length_b   1.000
_cell.length_c   1.000
_cell.angle_alpha   90.00
_cell.angle_beta   90.00
_cell.angle_gamma   90.00
#
_symmetry.space_group_name_H-M   'P 1'
#
loop_
_entity.id
_entity.type
_entity.pdbx_description
1 polymer ?
#
loop_
_entity_poly.entity_id
_entity_poly.type
_entity_poly.pdbx_seq_one_letter_code
_entity_poly.pdbx_strand_id
1 'polypeptide(L)'
;MVIRILVLIISILIFTGNVVADNSPDSIFTDTASVKTGGLSVLPFAFYSPQTKFAFGILPTYIFYTSPESRPSSVSTPAYYTTQKQFSGAIKPEYYSGDDRNYLYSEIVFLKWPEYYYGIGSSTSKDDEEEYTINRYGIKLTAQREFFDGLYLGLTYDFGYVKFSETEANGLLENGTVIGSEDGGISGIGLASSYDTRDLIYFPGKGNFYQFNINFYGGDLGSDYTYNRYTLDLRQYFTLADNQYVAVQTLGDFIDGNPPFTVLPRVGDIIRGYYPTRYTDNNLMAFQSEYRLVPLWKRLGIVLFGGVGGVAPEISEFDSDNFKFGAGFGIRYVFVKQERLNLSVDIGFGESGAEFYMAIAEAF
;
A
#
# COMPACT_ATOMS: atom_id res chain seq x y z
N MET A 1 -25.17 -15.83 1.68
CA MET A 1 -24.69 -15.12 0.46
C MET A 1 -23.16 -15.03 0.40
N VAL A 2 -22.50 -14.70 1.48
CA VAL A 2 -21.02 -14.58 1.57
C VAL A 2 -20.26 -15.88 1.25
N ILE A 3 -20.75 -17.04 1.70
CA ILE A 3 -20.10 -18.34 1.46
C ILE A 3 -20.14 -18.74 -0.03
N ARG A 4 -21.18 -18.38 -0.77
CA ARG A 4 -21.28 -18.69 -2.22
C ARG A 4 -20.35 -17.80 -3.06
N ILE A 5 -20.08 -16.58 -2.62
CA ILE A 5 -19.14 -15.66 -3.27
C ILE A 5 -17.70 -16.13 -3.04
N LEU A 6 -17.39 -16.58 -1.82
CA LEU A 6 -16.07 -17.14 -1.48
C LEU A 6 -15.73 -18.38 -2.33
N VAL A 7 -16.71 -19.26 -2.57
CA VAL A 7 -16.57 -20.46 -3.42
C VAL A 7 -16.35 -20.07 -4.89
N LEU A 8 -16.98 -18.99 -5.37
CA LEU A 8 -16.83 -18.52 -6.76
C LEU A 8 -15.44 -17.91 -7.01
N ILE A 9 -14.90 -17.15 -6.05
CA ILE A 9 -13.55 -16.55 -6.14
C ILE A 9 -12.47 -17.63 -6.10
N ILE A 10 -12.62 -18.65 -5.26
CA ILE A 10 -11.71 -19.81 -5.20
C ILE A 10 -11.78 -20.61 -6.53
N SER A 11 -12.94 -20.71 -7.16
CA SER A 11 -13.12 -21.41 -8.44
C SER A 11 -12.44 -20.67 -9.61
N ILE A 12 -12.41 -19.33 -9.60
CA ILE A 12 -11.75 -18.53 -10.64
C ILE A 12 -10.21 -18.63 -10.52
N LEU A 13 -9.68 -18.72 -9.30
CA LEU A 13 -8.23 -18.88 -9.04
C LEU A 13 -7.69 -20.28 -9.42
N ILE A 14 -8.56 -21.30 -9.51
CA ILE A 14 -8.16 -22.68 -9.85
C ILE A 14 -8.07 -22.88 -11.39
N PHE A 15 -8.68 -22.02 -12.22
CA PHE A 15 -8.89 -22.32 -13.64
C PHE A 15 -7.89 -21.70 -14.64
N THR A 16 -6.90 -20.91 -14.22
CA THR A 16 -5.98 -20.23 -15.15
C THR A 16 -4.48 -20.44 -14.93
N GLY A 17 -4.09 -21.41 -14.13
CA GLY A 17 -2.70 -21.76 -13.94
C GLY A 17 -2.42 -23.19 -14.34
N ASN A 18 -1.89 -23.46 -15.54
CA ASN A 18 -1.11 -24.67 -15.80
C ASN A 18 0.19 -24.59 -14.97
N VAL A 19 0.09 -24.72 -13.67
CA VAL A 19 1.18 -25.17 -12.84
C VAL A 19 1.24 -26.68 -13.08
N VAL A 20 2.24 -27.13 -13.82
CA VAL A 20 2.58 -28.55 -13.89
C VAL A 20 2.89 -28.97 -12.46
N ALA A 21 1.91 -29.55 -11.80
CA ALA A 21 2.10 -30.21 -10.52
C ALA A 21 2.75 -31.56 -10.82
N ASP A 22 4.05 -31.63 -10.62
CA ASP A 22 4.75 -32.91 -10.56
C ASP A 22 4.27 -33.66 -9.31
N ASN A 23 3.41 -34.65 -9.54
CA ASN A 23 2.94 -35.59 -8.53
C ASN A 23 3.87 -36.80 -8.48
N SER A 24 5.09 -36.64 -7.97
CA SER A 24 5.92 -37.78 -7.60
C SER A 24 6.20 -37.74 -6.07
N PRO A 25 5.94 -38.85 -5.34
CA PRO A 25 6.32 -38.97 -3.96
C PRO A 25 7.83 -39.24 -3.86
N ASP A 26 8.48 -38.50 -2.97
CA ASP A 26 9.82 -38.78 -2.46
C ASP A 26 10.96 -38.92 -3.49
N SER A 27 11.46 -37.82 -4.01
CA SER A 27 12.83 -37.75 -4.51
C SER A 27 13.68 -36.81 -3.68
N ILE A 28 14.69 -37.40 -3.10
CA ILE A 28 15.86 -36.83 -2.44
C ILE A 28 16.31 -35.57 -3.18
N PHE A 29 16.34 -34.44 -2.45
CA PHE A 29 16.89 -33.18 -2.93
C PHE A 29 18.37 -33.36 -3.28
N THR A 30 18.67 -33.57 -4.52
CA THR A 30 19.96 -33.25 -5.08
C THR A 30 19.95 -31.75 -5.37
N ASP A 31 20.85 -31.04 -4.72
CA ASP A 31 21.15 -29.62 -4.88
C ASP A 31 21.70 -29.39 -6.31
N THR A 32 20.81 -29.34 -7.27
CA THR A 32 21.07 -28.75 -8.58
C THR A 32 20.58 -27.31 -8.48
N ALA A 33 21.53 -26.37 -8.48
CA ALA A 33 21.26 -24.95 -8.57
C ALA A 33 20.25 -24.71 -9.71
N SER A 34 18.98 -24.49 -9.35
CA SER A 34 17.94 -24.20 -10.32
C SER A 34 18.29 -22.86 -10.98
N VAL A 35 18.55 -22.88 -12.27
CA VAL A 35 18.76 -21.65 -13.04
C VAL A 35 17.51 -20.79 -12.87
N LYS A 36 17.68 -19.63 -12.24
CA LYS A 36 16.59 -18.65 -12.09
C LYS A 36 16.17 -18.24 -13.50
N THR A 37 14.98 -18.61 -13.91
CA THR A 37 14.43 -18.24 -15.22
C THR A 37 13.40 -17.14 -15.02
N GLY A 38 13.60 -16.02 -15.73
CA GLY A 38 12.57 -14.98 -15.84
C GLY A 38 11.37 -15.46 -16.66
N GLY A 39 10.30 -14.70 -16.66
CA GLY A 39 9.10 -15.02 -17.44
C GLY A 39 7.94 -14.04 -17.25
N LEU A 40 6.94 -14.19 -18.09
CA LEU A 40 5.70 -13.45 -18.01
C LEU A 40 4.68 -14.23 -17.16
N SER A 41 4.10 -13.55 -16.17
CA SER A 41 2.96 -14.03 -15.40
C SER A 41 1.80 -13.05 -15.56
N VAL A 42 0.58 -13.55 -15.61
CA VAL A 42 -0.63 -12.71 -15.58
C VAL A 42 -1.54 -13.24 -14.47
N LEU A 43 -1.65 -12.48 -13.40
CA LEU A 43 -2.46 -12.86 -12.24
C LEU A 43 -3.78 -12.07 -12.26
N PRO A 44 -4.94 -12.69 -12.45
CA PRO A 44 -6.21 -12.06 -12.16
C PRO A 44 -6.35 -11.91 -10.64
N PHE A 45 -6.90 -10.78 -10.19
CA PHE A 45 -7.12 -10.55 -8.77
C PHE A 45 -8.45 -9.84 -8.51
N ALA A 46 -8.93 -10.00 -7.30
CA ALA A 46 -10.04 -9.23 -6.78
C ALA A 46 -9.72 -8.82 -5.34
N PHE A 47 -10.21 -7.66 -4.94
CA PHE A 47 -10.09 -7.19 -3.57
C PHE A 47 -11.33 -6.39 -3.17
N TYR A 48 -11.44 -6.11 -1.89
CA TYR A 48 -12.51 -5.29 -1.32
C TYR A 48 -11.92 -4.36 -0.26
N SER A 49 -12.34 -3.11 -0.30
CA SER A 49 -12.08 -2.12 0.75
C SER A 49 -13.32 -1.25 0.97
N PRO A 50 -13.40 -0.49 2.06
CA PRO A 50 -14.47 0.47 2.28
C PRO A 50 -14.65 1.45 1.12
N GLN A 51 -13.54 1.93 0.57
CA GLN A 51 -13.48 2.91 -0.50
C GLN A 51 -13.85 2.33 -1.88
N THR A 52 -13.31 1.16 -2.21
CA THR A 52 -13.50 0.58 -3.55
C THR A 52 -14.74 -0.28 -3.68
N LYS A 53 -15.28 -0.78 -2.54
CA LYS A 53 -16.15 -1.94 -2.51
C LYS A 53 -15.47 -3.09 -3.26
N PHE A 54 -16.11 -3.78 -4.18
CA PHE A 54 -15.45 -4.81 -4.98
C PHE A 54 -14.63 -4.20 -6.12
N ALA A 55 -13.39 -4.66 -6.24
CA ALA A 55 -12.46 -4.36 -7.32
C ALA A 55 -12.04 -5.65 -8.01
N PHE A 56 -11.91 -5.61 -9.33
CA PHE A 56 -11.48 -6.72 -10.17
C PHE A 56 -10.41 -6.23 -11.13
N GLY A 57 -9.33 -6.98 -11.27
CA GLY A 57 -8.22 -6.57 -12.10
C GLY A 57 -7.32 -7.69 -12.56
N ILE A 58 -6.29 -7.30 -13.26
CA ILE A 58 -5.20 -8.15 -13.72
C ILE A 58 -3.86 -7.52 -13.34
N LEU A 59 -2.89 -8.38 -13.04
CA LEU A 59 -1.51 -8.02 -12.74
C LEU A 59 -0.57 -8.78 -13.68
N PRO A 60 -0.36 -8.32 -14.92
CA PRO A 60 0.73 -8.79 -15.75
C PRO A 60 2.07 -8.39 -15.12
N THR A 61 2.99 -9.35 -15.00
CA THR A 61 4.33 -9.12 -14.46
C THR A 61 5.34 -9.90 -15.29
N TYR A 62 6.31 -9.18 -15.83
CA TYR A 62 7.47 -9.78 -16.48
C TYR A 62 8.66 -9.72 -15.52
N ILE A 63 9.20 -10.89 -15.16
CA ILE A 63 10.33 -11.03 -14.25
C ILE A 63 11.58 -11.37 -15.07
N PHE A 64 12.71 -10.75 -14.73
CA PHE A 64 14.01 -11.04 -15.33
C PHE A 64 15.13 -10.88 -14.29
N TYR A 65 16.30 -11.44 -14.59
CA TYR A 65 17.47 -11.37 -13.71
C TYR A 65 18.62 -10.71 -14.46
N THR A 66 19.32 -9.81 -13.81
CA THR A 66 20.48 -9.10 -14.35
C THR A 66 21.78 -9.90 -14.20
N SER A 67 21.81 -10.84 -13.25
CA SER A 67 22.83 -11.88 -13.09
C SER A 67 22.20 -13.13 -12.44
N PRO A 68 22.86 -14.30 -12.48
CA PRO A 68 22.35 -15.52 -11.84
C PRO A 68 22.10 -15.40 -10.35
N GLU A 69 22.82 -14.52 -9.67
CA GLU A 69 22.74 -14.32 -8.22
C GLU A 69 21.89 -13.10 -7.83
N SER A 70 21.58 -12.20 -8.78
CA SER A 70 20.84 -10.98 -8.49
C SER A 70 19.42 -11.24 -7.97
N ARG A 71 18.88 -10.26 -7.27
CA ARG A 71 17.44 -10.18 -6.99
C ARG A 71 16.66 -10.11 -8.30
N PRO A 72 15.40 -10.57 -8.31
CA PRO A 72 14.56 -10.44 -9.50
C PRO A 72 14.26 -8.96 -9.78
N SER A 73 14.51 -8.56 -11.02
CA SER A 73 13.97 -7.32 -11.58
C SER A 73 12.62 -7.61 -12.23
N SER A 74 11.73 -6.63 -12.28
CA SER A 74 10.40 -6.85 -12.83
C SER A 74 9.82 -5.62 -13.54
N VAL A 75 8.87 -5.85 -14.42
CA VAL A 75 7.94 -4.82 -14.90
C VAL A 75 6.53 -5.35 -14.65
N SER A 76 5.80 -4.72 -13.76
CA SER A 76 4.40 -5.05 -13.49
C SER A 76 3.46 -3.96 -13.99
N THR A 77 2.30 -4.38 -14.53
CA THR A 77 1.30 -3.47 -15.11
C THR A 77 -0.08 -3.76 -14.55
N PRO A 78 -0.33 -3.48 -13.23
CA PRO A 78 -1.64 -3.68 -12.65
C PRO A 78 -2.68 -2.77 -13.28
N ALA A 79 -3.86 -3.32 -13.55
CA ALA A 79 -5.04 -2.55 -13.95
C ALA A 79 -6.29 -3.14 -13.30
N TYR A 80 -7.14 -2.29 -12.73
CA TYR A 80 -8.38 -2.73 -12.10
C TYR A 80 -9.51 -1.70 -12.21
N TYR A 81 -10.72 -2.21 -12.09
CA TYR A 81 -11.96 -1.45 -12.04
C TYR A 81 -12.78 -1.84 -10.81
N THR A 82 -13.51 -0.88 -10.24
CA THR A 82 -14.28 -1.09 -9.01
C THR A 82 -15.78 -0.91 -9.21
N THR A 83 -16.57 -1.45 -8.29
CA THR A 83 -18.03 -1.24 -8.29
C THR A 83 -18.42 0.19 -7.94
N GLN A 84 -17.49 1.00 -7.45
CA GLN A 84 -17.64 2.44 -7.24
C GLN A 84 -17.23 3.25 -8.49
N LYS A 85 -17.11 2.60 -9.67
CA LYS A 85 -16.74 3.22 -10.94
C LYS A 85 -15.33 3.83 -10.96
N GLN A 86 -14.46 3.43 -10.04
CA GLN A 86 -13.06 3.81 -10.02
C GLN A 86 -12.28 2.93 -11.01
N PHE A 87 -11.31 3.53 -11.68
CA PHE A 87 -10.34 2.84 -12.53
C PHE A 87 -8.93 3.22 -12.12
N SER A 88 -8.05 2.25 -12.04
CA SER A 88 -6.62 2.47 -11.82
C SER A 88 -5.81 1.60 -12.76
N GLY A 89 -4.78 2.19 -13.37
CA GLY A 89 -3.76 1.50 -14.13
C GLY A 89 -2.38 2.04 -13.80
N ALA A 90 -1.38 1.15 -13.75
CA ALA A 90 -0.01 1.57 -13.50
C ALA A 90 1.00 0.76 -14.32
N ILE A 91 2.21 1.32 -14.49
CA ILE A 91 3.39 0.64 -14.98
C ILE A 91 4.45 0.79 -13.89
N LYS A 92 4.95 -0.33 -13.36
CA LYS A 92 5.89 -0.36 -12.24
C LYS A 92 7.13 -1.17 -12.59
N PRO A 93 8.13 -0.58 -13.27
CA PRO A 93 9.43 -1.20 -13.44
C PRO A 93 10.23 -1.14 -12.14
N GLU A 94 10.86 -2.26 -11.80
CA GLU A 94 11.75 -2.46 -10.68
C GLU A 94 13.01 -3.15 -11.18
N TYR A 95 14.17 -2.57 -10.91
CA TYR A 95 15.44 -3.02 -11.43
C TYR A 95 16.48 -3.12 -10.31
N TYR A 96 17.15 -4.27 -10.25
CA TYR A 96 18.33 -4.50 -9.44
C TYR A 96 19.56 -4.70 -10.35
N SER A 97 20.69 -4.05 -10.04
CA SER A 97 21.95 -4.33 -10.73
C SER A 97 22.43 -5.76 -10.47
N GLY A 98 23.39 -6.26 -11.29
CA GLY A 98 23.87 -7.62 -11.17
C GLY A 98 24.57 -7.97 -9.85
N ASP A 99 24.99 -6.96 -9.11
CA ASP A 99 25.57 -7.04 -7.75
C ASP A 99 24.58 -6.65 -6.63
N ASP A 100 23.29 -6.44 -6.98
CA ASP A 100 22.21 -6.00 -6.13
C ASP A 100 22.42 -4.64 -5.42
N ARG A 101 23.52 -3.95 -5.69
CA ARG A 101 23.85 -2.70 -4.99
C ARG A 101 23.07 -1.49 -5.49
N ASN A 102 22.60 -1.51 -6.74
CA ASN A 102 21.80 -0.39 -7.26
C ASN A 102 20.36 -0.86 -7.47
N TYR A 103 19.45 -0.07 -6.97
CA TYR A 103 18.01 -0.27 -7.06
C TYR A 103 17.36 0.92 -7.75
N LEU A 104 16.57 0.66 -8.78
CA LEU A 104 15.74 1.64 -9.46
C LEU A 104 14.29 1.18 -9.42
N TYR A 105 13.42 2.06 -9.01
CA TYR A 105 11.98 1.85 -9.03
C TYR A 105 11.31 3.03 -9.72
N SER A 106 10.31 2.74 -10.53
CA SER A 106 9.41 3.75 -11.07
C SER A 106 7.97 3.29 -10.92
N GLU A 107 7.08 4.22 -10.72
CA GLU A 107 5.64 4.01 -10.80
C GLU A 107 5.04 5.10 -11.68
N ILE A 108 4.48 4.70 -12.81
CA ILE A 108 3.68 5.56 -13.67
C ILE A 108 2.23 5.14 -13.44
N VAL A 109 1.40 6.07 -12.97
CA VAL A 109 0.02 5.79 -12.60
C VAL A 109 -0.94 6.71 -13.34
N PHE A 110 -2.09 6.17 -13.70
CA PHE A 110 -3.25 6.94 -14.13
C PHE A 110 -4.50 6.33 -13.50
N LEU A 111 -5.37 7.19 -13.01
CA LEU A 111 -6.61 6.77 -12.38
C LEU A 111 -7.73 7.74 -12.65
N LYS A 112 -8.96 7.21 -12.69
CA LYS A 112 -10.20 7.97 -12.54
C LYS A 112 -10.83 7.52 -11.23
N TRP A 113 -11.06 8.44 -10.30
CA TRP A 113 -11.33 8.11 -8.93
C TRP A 113 -12.45 8.95 -8.32
N PRO A 114 -13.72 8.47 -8.33
CA PRO A 114 -14.76 8.96 -7.43
C PRO A 114 -14.37 8.72 -5.98
N GLU A 115 -14.51 9.74 -5.14
CA GLU A 115 -14.10 9.75 -3.74
C GLU A 115 -15.00 10.67 -2.92
N TYR A 116 -14.90 10.59 -1.60
CA TYR A 116 -15.57 11.47 -0.66
C TYR A 116 -14.58 12.36 0.07
N TYR A 117 -14.94 13.62 0.21
CA TYR A 117 -14.26 14.60 1.03
C TYR A 117 -15.10 14.89 2.26
N TYR A 118 -14.50 14.83 3.44
CA TYR A 118 -15.17 15.04 4.73
C TYR A 118 -14.67 16.29 5.46
N GLY A 119 -13.87 17.12 4.81
CA GLY A 119 -13.13 18.21 5.43
C GLY A 119 -11.71 17.79 5.85
N ILE A 120 -11.00 18.72 6.48
CA ILE A 120 -9.64 18.53 7.00
C ILE A 120 -9.70 18.52 8.52
N GLY A 121 -8.98 17.58 9.16
CA GLY A 121 -8.88 17.47 10.61
C GLY A 121 -9.31 16.11 11.16
N SER A 122 -9.16 15.96 12.48
CA SER A 122 -9.50 14.77 13.27
C SER A 122 -10.95 14.71 13.74
N SER A 123 -11.71 15.81 13.60
CA SER A 123 -13.06 15.97 14.16
C SER A 123 -14.15 16.16 13.10
N THR A 124 -13.86 15.83 11.84
CA THR A 124 -14.80 15.96 10.73
C THR A 124 -16.06 15.08 10.92
N SER A 125 -17.24 15.51 10.42
CA SER A 125 -18.49 14.73 10.50
C SER A 125 -18.69 13.84 9.26
N LYS A 126 -19.32 12.67 9.43
CA LYS A 126 -19.73 11.85 8.30
C LYS A 126 -20.83 12.52 7.47
N ASP A 127 -21.60 13.37 8.12
CA ASP A 127 -22.71 14.09 7.47
C ASP A 127 -22.21 15.25 6.58
N ASP A 128 -20.92 15.60 6.68
CA ASP A 128 -20.25 16.61 5.84
C ASP A 128 -19.60 16.01 4.58
N GLU A 129 -19.96 14.78 4.21
CA GLU A 129 -19.41 14.15 3.01
C GLU A 129 -19.80 14.89 1.73
N GLU A 130 -18.81 15.15 0.88
CA GLU A 130 -18.94 15.77 -0.43
C GLU A 130 -18.32 14.85 -1.48
N GLU A 131 -19.11 14.44 -2.49
CA GLU A 131 -18.61 13.56 -3.55
C GLU A 131 -17.82 14.36 -4.59
N TYR A 132 -16.68 13.84 -4.98
CA TYR A 132 -15.88 14.39 -6.07
C TYR A 132 -15.26 13.29 -6.92
N THR A 133 -14.90 13.60 -8.17
CA THR A 133 -14.19 12.69 -9.07
C THR A 133 -12.96 13.36 -9.64
N ILE A 134 -11.81 12.72 -9.46
CA ILE A 134 -10.54 13.16 -10.07
C ILE A 134 -10.06 12.20 -11.14
N ASN A 135 -9.33 12.75 -12.11
CA ASN A 135 -8.41 12.03 -12.96
C ASN A 135 -7.00 12.39 -12.52
N ARG A 136 -6.20 11.40 -12.11
CA ARG A 136 -4.81 11.60 -11.67
C ARG A 136 -3.86 10.91 -12.61
N TYR A 137 -2.78 11.62 -12.95
CA TYR A 137 -1.62 11.13 -13.68
C TYR A 137 -0.40 11.36 -12.79
N GLY A 138 0.49 10.42 -12.74
CA GLY A 138 1.67 10.57 -11.90
C GLY A 138 2.83 9.70 -12.34
N ILE A 139 4.04 10.14 -11.98
CA ILE A 139 5.27 9.37 -12.10
C ILE A 139 6.08 9.54 -10.82
N LYS A 140 6.45 8.44 -10.22
CA LYS A 140 7.39 8.39 -9.10
C LYS A 140 8.63 7.62 -9.53
N LEU A 141 9.80 8.18 -9.28
CA LEU A 141 11.10 7.57 -9.54
C LEU A 141 11.87 7.47 -8.23
N THR A 142 12.51 6.35 -7.97
CA THR A 142 13.39 6.15 -6.83
C THR A 142 14.65 5.46 -7.31
N ALA A 143 15.80 6.06 -7.06
CA ALA A 143 17.12 5.49 -7.35
C ALA A 143 17.91 5.41 -6.06
N GLN A 144 18.26 4.20 -5.64
CA GLN A 144 18.99 3.95 -4.40
C GLN A 144 20.21 3.09 -4.66
N ARG A 145 21.20 3.25 -3.79
CA ARG A 145 22.39 2.41 -3.76
C ARG A 145 22.59 1.88 -2.34
N GLU A 146 22.97 0.62 -2.27
CA GLU A 146 23.38 -0.02 -1.03
C GLU A 146 24.77 0.49 -0.61
N PHE A 147 24.86 1.02 0.60
CA PHE A 147 26.09 1.49 1.22
C PHE A 147 26.63 0.51 2.26
N PHE A 148 25.72 -0.11 3.02
CA PHE A 148 26.00 -1.16 3.98
C PHE A 148 24.90 -2.24 3.81
N ASP A 149 25.16 -3.43 4.34
CA ASP A 149 24.24 -4.55 4.25
C ASP A 149 22.81 -4.15 4.65
N GLY A 150 21.91 -4.17 3.70
CA GLY A 150 20.50 -3.77 3.86
C GLY A 150 20.22 -2.27 3.93
N LEU A 151 21.25 -1.38 3.99
CA LEU A 151 21.06 0.06 4.03
C LEU A 151 21.19 0.67 2.62
N TYR A 152 20.09 1.18 2.10
CA TYR A 152 19.99 1.87 0.82
C TYR A 152 19.77 3.36 1.02
N LEU A 153 20.54 4.18 0.29
CA LEU A 153 20.39 5.64 0.25
C LEU A 153 20.23 6.06 -1.21
N GLY A 154 19.45 7.10 -1.45
CA GLY A 154 19.24 7.56 -2.81
C GLY A 154 18.34 8.78 -2.93
N LEU A 155 17.88 8.96 -4.16
CA LEU A 155 17.07 10.10 -4.58
C LEU A 155 15.68 9.63 -5.03
N THR A 156 14.71 10.50 -4.88
CA THR A 156 13.38 10.32 -5.41
C THR A 156 12.94 11.55 -6.20
N TYR A 157 12.14 11.32 -7.22
CA TYR A 157 11.40 12.34 -7.94
C TYR A 157 9.93 11.93 -7.97
N ASP A 158 9.05 12.88 -7.71
CA ASP A 158 7.60 12.66 -7.69
C ASP A 158 6.92 13.76 -8.50
N PHE A 159 6.16 13.36 -9.51
CA PHE A 159 5.31 14.24 -10.30
C PHE A 159 3.89 13.69 -10.29
N GLY A 160 2.93 14.56 -10.07
CA GLY A 160 1.51 14.23 -10.14
C GLY A 160 0.72 15.39 -10.70
N TYR A 161 -0.31 15.11 -11.49
CA TYR A 161 -1.29 16.07 -11.94
C TYR A 161 -2.69 15.54 -11.65
N VAL A 162 -3.50 16.37 -11.03
CA VAL A 162 -4.89 16.07 -10.70
C VAL A 162 -5.80 16.99 -11.52
N LYS A 163 -6.79 16.39 -12.16
CA LYS A 163 -7.86 17.09 -12.86
C LYS A 163 -9.20 16.71 -12.25
N PHE A 164 -9.95 17.67 -11.78
CA PHE A 164 -11.32 17.47 -11.31
C PHE A 164 -12.25 17.30 -12.51
N SER A 165 -13.07 16.25 -12.49
CA SER A 165 -14.07 15.99 -13.54
C SER A 165 -15.49 16.17 -13.04
N GLU A 166 -15.71 15.99 -11.75
CA GLU A 166 -17.02 16.13 -11.10
C GLU A 166 -16.78 16.62 -9.67
N THR A 167 -17.56 17.59 -9.21
CA THR A 167 -17.63 18.09 -7.82
C THR A 167 -19.09 18.30 -7.46
N GLU A 168 -19.43 18.18 -6.20
CA GLU A 168 -20.78 18.42 -5.71
C GLU A 168 -21.13 19.91 -5.78
N ALA A 169 -22.32 20.22 -6.32
CA ALA A 169 -22.77 21.59 -6.51
C ALA A 169 -22.95 22.34 -5.17
N ASN A 170 -22.39 23.53 -5.07
CA ASN A 170 -22.32 24.37 -3.87
C ASN A 170 -21.51 23.77 -2.70
N GLY A 171 -20.72 22.74 -2.96
CA GLY A 171 -19.79 22.15 -1.99
C GLY A 171 -18.55 23.02 -1.73
N LEU A 172 -17.76 22.63 -0.74
CA LEU A 172 -16.51 23.32 -0.38
C LEU A 172 -15.47 23.20 -1.49
N LEU A 173 -15.46 22.08 -2.22
CA LEU A 173 -14.51 21.85 -3.32
C LEU A 173 -14.87 22.71 -4.52
N GLU A 174 -16.16 22.83 -4.89
CA GLU A 174 -16.60 23.69 -6.00
C GLU A 174 -16.31 25.17 -5.75
N ASN A 175 -16.42 25.61 -4.48
CA ASN A 175 -16.20 27.01 -4.12
C ASN A 175 -14.71 27.43 -4.12
N GLY A 176 -13.77 26.49 -4.36
CA GLY A 176 -12.33 26.79 -4.46
C GLY A 176 -11.68 27.24 -3.13
N THR A 177 -12.32 27.01 -2.00
CA THR A 177 -11.80 27.42 -0.67
C THR A 177 -10.79 26.44 -0.10
N VAL A 178 -10.79 25.20 -0.58
CA VAL A 178 -9.88 24.14 -0.15
C VAL A 178 -8.65 24.14 -1.06
N ILE A 179 -7.45 24.17 -0.49
CA ILE A 179 -6.19 24.13 -1.27
C ILE A 179 -6.15 22.84 -2.10
N GLY A 180 -6.04 22.99 -3.42
CA GLY A 180 -5.99 21.87 -4.36
C GLY A 180 -7.35 21.31 -4.75
N SER A 181 -8.45 22.07 -4.60
CA SER A 181 -9.78 21.73 -5.12
C SER A 181 -9.94 22.08 -6.61
N GLU A 182 -8.94 22.70 -7.22
CA GLU A 182 -8.83 22.96 -8.66
C GLU A 182 -7.81 22.04 -9.32
N ASP A 183 -7.84 21.99 -10.67
CA ASP A 183 -6.83 21.28 -11.44
C ASP A 183 -5.44 21.79 -11.10
N GLY A 184 -4.50 20.88 -10.84
CA GLY A 184 -3.15 21.29 -10.47
C GLY A 184 -2.17 20.13 -10.40
N GLY A 185 -0.88 20.50 -10.46
CA GLY A 185 0.24 19.56 -10.44
C GLY A 185 1.17 19.72 -9.24
N ILE A 186 1.74 18.62 -8.83
CA ILE A 186 2.87 18.58 -7.91
C ILE A 186 4.11 18.12 -8.65
N SER A 187 5.26 18.68 -8.31
CA SER A 187 6.56 18.22 -8.79
C SER A 187 7.60 18.43 -7.69
N GLY A 188 8.29 17.36 -7.31
CA GLY A 188 9.22 17.40 -6.21
C GLY A 188 10.37 16.43 -6.37
N ILE A 189 11.47 16.75 -5.69
CA ILE A 189 12.65 15.90 -5.55
C ILE A 189 12.89 15.61 -4.07
N GLY A 190 13.58 14.52 -3.79
CA GLY A 190 13.84 14.16 -2.41
C GLY A 190 14.98 13.20 -2.19
N LEU A 191 15.20 12.91 -0.92
CA LEU A 191 16.11 11.90 -0.42
C LEU A 191 15.29 10.69 0.05
N ALA A 192 15.73 9.51 -0.31
CA ALA A 192 15.13 8.24 0.12
C ALA A 192 16.18 7.40 0.83
N SER A 193 15.84 6.87 1.99
CA SER A 193 16.66 5.88 2.69
C SER A 193 15.80 4.71 3.14
N SER A 194 16.35 3.51 3.07
CA SER A 194 15.70 2.31 3.58
C SER A 194 16.71 1.34 4.17
N TYR A 195 16.32 0.70 5.26
CA TYR A 195 17.05 -0.41 5.88
C TYR A 195 16.14 -1.62 5.93
N ASP A 196 16.44 -2.66 5.15
CA ASP A 196 15.60 -3.85 4.97
C ASP A 196 16.37 -5.12 5.30
N THR A 197 15.99 -5.76 6.39
CA THR A 197 16.53 -7.05 6.86
C THR A 197 15.46 -8.12 6.99
N ARG A 198 14.30 -7.93 6.34
CA ARG A 198 13.20 -8.90 6.35
C ARG A 198 13.62 -10.21 5.73
N ASP A 199 13.16 -11.32 6.30
CA ASP A 199 13.34 -12.66 5.75
C ASP A 199 12.52 -12.91 4.48
N LEU A 200 11.30 -12.36 4.41
CA LEU A 200 10.38 -12.43 3.27
C LEU A 200 9.71 -11.07 3.07
N ILE A 201 9.45 -10.70 1.82
CA ILE A 201 8.81 -9.41 1.48
C ILE A 201 7.31 -9.45 1.76
N TYR A 202 6.61 -10.52 1.35
CA TYR A 202 5.14 -10.60 1.39
C TYR A 202 4.57 -11.06 2.72
N PHE A 203 5.36 -11.77 3.53
CA PHE A 203 5.00 -12.23 4.85
C PHE A 203 6.24 -12.30 5.74
N PRO A 204 6.74 -11.17 6.22
CA PRO A 204 7.90 -11.15 7.08
C PRO A 204 7.63 -11.87 8.41
N GLY A 205 8.49 -12.84 8.75
CA GLY A 205 8.47 -13.53 10.03
C GLY A 205 9.45 -12.90 11.01
N LYS A 206 10.54 -12.31 10.53
CA LYS A 206 11.57 -11.65 11.33
C LYS A 206 12.28 -10.57 10.52
N GLY A 207 12.97 -9.68 11.22
CA GLY A 207 13.76 -8.60 10.65
C GLY A 207 13.05 -7.25 10.75
N ASN A 208 13.60 -6.27 10.08
CA ASN A 208 13.17 -4.88 10.14
C ASN A 208 13.03 -4.30 8.76
N PHE A 209 12.12 -3.36 8.61
CA PHE A 209 12.04 -2.46 7.46
C PHE A 209 11.87 -1.05 7.99
N TYR A 210 12.91 -0.22 7.84
CA TYR A 210 12.90 1.17 8.24
C TYR A 210 13.07 2.04 7.01
N GLN A 211 12.17 2.98 6.81
CA GLN A 211 12.21 3.91 5.69
C GLN A 211 12.09 5.34 6.19
N PHE A 212 12.93 6.21 5.67
CA PHE A 212 12.84 7.64 5.87
C PHE A 212 13.00 8.37 4.54
N ASN A 213 12.03 9.21 4.21
CA ASN A 213 12.03 10.01 2.99
C ASN A 213 11.80 11.48 3.33
N ILE A 214 12.47 12.34 2.59
CA ILE A 214 12.24 13.80 2.58
C ILE A 214 12.00 14.19 1.14
N ASN A 215 10.90 14.89 0.86
CA ASN A 215 10.57 15.40 -0.47
C ASN A 215 10.27 16.90 -0.41
N PHE A 216 10.78 17.64 -1.37
CA PHE A 216 10.64 19.07 -1.52
C PHE A 216 9.86 19.36 -2.81
N TYR A 217 8.73 20.04 -2.70
CA TYR A 217 7.85 20.41 -3.82
C TYR A 217 7.82 21.93 -3.93
N GLY A 218 7.91 22.45 -5.16
CA GLY A 218 7.87 23.90 -5.36
C GLY A 218 7.85 24.32 -6.81
N GLY A 219 7.55 25.60 -7.04
CA GLY A 219 7.43 26.20 -8.36
C GLY A 219 8.65 26.08 -9.24
N ASP A 220 9.87 26.08 -8.65
CA ASP A 220 11.13 25.88 -9.37
C ASP A 220 11.22 24.49 -10.04
N LEU A 221 10.44 23.54 -9.56
CA LEU A 221 10.32 22.19 -10.10
C LEU A 221 9.06 22.00 -10.96
N GLY A 222 8.26 23.06 -11.18
CA GLY A 222 7.02 23.01 -11.91
C GLY A 222 5.81 22.53 -11.09
N SER A 223 5.88 22.62 -9.74
CA SER A 223 4.77 22.37 -8.85
C SER A 223 3.88 23.61 -8.71
N ASP A 224 2.56 23.46 -8.73
CA ASP A 224 1.61 24.52 -8.39
C ASP A 224 1.53 24.78 -6.89
N TYR A 225 2.07 23.85 -6.07
CA TYR A 225 2.03 23.89 -4.62
C TYR A 225 3.46 23.88 -4.05
N THR A 226 3.67 24.59 -2.93
CA THR A 226 4.94 24.63 -2.23
C THR A 226 4.81 24.03 -0.85
N TYR A 227 5.46 22.88 -0.64
CA TYR A 227 5.47 22.17 0.64
C TYR A 227 6.63 21.17 0.72
N ASN A 228 6.94 20.75 1.92
CA ASN A 228 7.92 19.69 2.21
C ASN A 228 7.21 18.53 2.90
N ARG A 229 7.57 17.29 2.57
CA ARG A 229 7.01 16.09 3.17
C ARG A 229 8.11 15.22 3.77
N TYR A 230 7.90 14.79 5.01
CA TYR A 230 8.79 13.93 5.77
C TYR A 230 8.04 12.67 6.15
N THR A 231 8.50 11.51 5.68
CA THR A 231 7.84 10.22 5.96
C THR A 231 8.80 9.31 6.71
N LEU A 232 8.38 8.78 7.85
CA LEU A 232 9.07 7.78 8.64
C LEU A 232 8.19 6.55 8.78
N ASP A 233 8.62 5.40 8.25
CA ASP A 233 7.93 4.12 8.36
C ASP A 233 8.87 3.10 9.01
N LEU A 234 8.55 2.69 10.22
CA LEU A 234 9.34 1.75 11.02
C LEU A 234 8.52 0.49 11.25
N ARG A 235 8.97 -0.63 10.65
CA ARG A 235 8.32 -1.93 10.77
C ARG A 235 9.29 -2.93 11.39
N GLN A 236 8.79 -3.71 12.35
CA GLN A 236 9.55 -4.80 12.99
C GLN A 236 8.71 -6.07 13.01
N TYR A 237 9.39 -7.19 12.82
CA TYR A 237 8.78 -8.50 12.72
C TYR A 237 9.47 -9.48 13.64
N PHE A 238 8.66 -10.23 14.39
CA PHE A 238 9.14 -11.16 15.42
C PHE A 238 8.47 -12.52 15.25
N THR A 239 9.26 -13.58 15.16
CA THR A 239 8.79 -14.96 15.32
C THR A 239 8.77 -15.30 16.80
N LEU A 240 7.60 -15.55 17.37
CA LEU A 240 7.42 -15.92 18.76
C LEU A 240 7.56 -17.44 18.99
N ALA A 241 6.98 -18.21 18.06
CA ALA A 241 7.02 -19.66 18.03
C ALA A 241 6.70 -20.15 16.61
N ASP A 242 6.63 -21.45 16.39
CA ASP A 242 6.23 -22.01 15.11
C ASP A 242 4.86 -21.47 14.69
N ASN A 243 4.82 -20.88 13.49
CA ASN A 243 3.61 -20.26 12.89
C ASN A 243 3.01 -19.09 13.68
N GLN A 244 3.74 -18.55 14.67
CA GLN A 244 3.29 -17.42 15.47
C GLN A 244 4.22 -16.22 15.26
N TYR A 245 3.66 -15.13 14.77
CA TYR A 245 4.42 -13.93 14.41
C TYR A 245 3.75 -12.69 14.98
N VAL A 246 4.56 -11.71 15.32
CA VAL A 246 4.11 -10.36 15.65
C VAL A 246 4.75 -9.40 14.66
N ALA A 247 3.93 -8.56 14.08
CA ALA A 247 4.36 -7.43 13.27
C ALA A 247 3.94 -6.14 13.96
N VAL A 248 4.82 -5.14 13.98
CA VAL A 248 4.54 -3.79 14.50
C VAL A 248 4.97 -2.76 13.48
N GLN A 249 4.21 -1.68 13.38
CA GLN A 249 4.52 -0.54 12.53
C GLN A 249 4.29 0.76 13.29
N THR A 250 5.23 1.67 13.18
CA THR A 250 5.08 3.09 13.56
C THR A 250 5.25 3.91 12.30
N LEU A 251 4.28 4.75 11.99
CA LEU A 251 4.31 5.66 10.84
C LEU A 251 4.21 7.10 11.33
N GLY A 252 5.09 7.96 10.81
CA GLY A 252 4.98 9.40 10.85
C GLY A 252 4.98 9.95 9.42
N ASP A 253 4.05 10.82 9.09
CA ASP A 253 3.95 11.48 7.80
C ASP A 253 3.60 12.94 8.02
N PHE A 254 4.56 13.82 7.79
CA PHE A 254 4.49 15.22 8.19
C PHE A 254 4.69 16.12 6.97
N ILE A 255 3.82 17.10 6.82
CA ILE A 255 3.87 18.07 5.74
C ILE A 255 3.97 19.48 6.33
N ASP A 256 4.94 20.24 5.83
CA ASP A 256 5.12 21.67 6.12
C ASP A 256 4.92 22.48 4.85
N GLY A 257 4.09 23.51 4.91
CA GLY A 257 3.72 24.35 3.76
C GLY A 257 2.26 24.21 3.34
N ASN A 258 1.98 24.40 2.06
CA ASN A 258 0.62 24.45 1.50
C ASN A 258 0.38 23.32 0.49
N PRO A 259 0.20 22.08 0.93
CA PRO A 259 -0.08 20.95 0.05
C PRO A 259 -1.53 21.01 -0.49
N PRO A 260 -1.82 20.42 -1.67
CA PRO A 260 -3.19 20.17 -2.05
C PRO A 260 -3.81 19.08 -1.17
N PHE A 261 -5.11 19.18 -0.85
CA PHE A 261 -5.78 18.23 0.04
C PHE A 261 -5.69 16.76 -0.42
N THR A 262 -5.51 16.55 -1.72
CA THR A 262 -5.42 15.22 -2.33
C THR A 262 -4.16 14.43 -1.96
N VAL A 263 -3.15 15.08 -1.38
CA VAL A 263 -1.89 14.43 -0.93
C VAL A 263 -1.74 14.36 0.58
N LEU A 264 -2.69 14.92 1.34
CA LEU A 264 -2.65 14.87 2.80
C LEU A 264 -2.67 13.43 3.33
N PRO A 265 -1.91 13.13 4.38
CA PRO A 265 -1.94 11.82 5.01
C PRO A 265 -3.28 11.54 5.71
N ARG A 266 -3.66 10.26 5.79
CA ARG A 266 -4.99 9.80 6.17
C ARG A 266 -4.93 8.69 7.20
N VAL A 267 -5.73 8.78 8.26
CA VAL A 267 -5.80 7.73 9.29
C VAL A 267 -6.27 6.40 8.70
N GLY A 268 -7.28 6.41 7.84
CA GLY A 268 -7.88 5.18 7.30
C GLY A 268 -7.03 4.43 6.28
N ASP A 269 -5.92 5.02 5.80
CA ASP A 269 -4.93 4.30 4.98
C ASP A 269 -4.07 3.34 5.83
N ILE A 270 -4.00 3.57 7.14
CA ILE A 270 -3.15 2.81 8.08
C ILE A 270 -3.99 2.04 9.09
N ILE A 271 -4.98 2.68 9.69
CA ILE A 271 -5.80 2.09 10.75
C ILE A 271 -7.07 1.51 10.14
N ARG A 272 -7.16 0.17 10.11
CA ARG A 272 -8.36 -0.53 9.62
C ARG A 272 -9.55 -0.29 10.54
N GLY A 273 -10.73 -0.09 9.95
CA GLY A 273 -11.99 0.29 10.63
C GLY A 273 -12.45 1.69 10.29
N TYR A 274 -11.71 2.39 9.41
CA TYR A 274 -12.05 3.74 8.96
C TYR A 274 -12.07 3.82 7.44
N TYR A 275 -12.93 4.69 6.92
CA TYR A 275 -12.88 5.09 5.52
C TYR A 275 -11.62 5.94 5.29
N PRO A 276 -10.84 5.73 4.21
CA PRO A 276 -9.53 6.37 4.05
C PRO A 276 -9.53 7.89 4.24
N THR A 277 -10.42 8.62 3.58
CA THR A 277 -10.46 10.09 3.59
C THR A 277 -11.20 10.70 4.79
N ARG A 278 -11.62 9.87 5.76
CA ARG A 278 -12.45 10.32 6.89
C ARG A 278 -11.72 11.28 7.83
N TYR A 279 -10.46 11.03 8.12
CA TYR A 279 -9.61 11.85 8.98
C TYR A 279 -8.31 12.13 8.26
N THR A 280 -8.11 13.38 7.86
CA THR A 280 -7.05 13.81 6.96
C THR A 280 -6.53 15.17 7.41
N ASP A 281 -5.21 15.34 7.53
CA ASP A 281 -4.61 16.64 7.88
C ASP A 281 -3.13 16.65 7.43
N ASN A 282 -2.40 17.75 7.65
CA ASN A 282 -0.99 17.89 7.27
C ASN A 282 -0.06 16.88 7.94
N ASN A 283 -0.35 16.50 9.18
CA ASN A 283 0.53 15.62 9.95
C ASN A 283 -0.23 14.40 10.45
N LEU A 284 0.39 13.23 10.31
CA LEU A 284 -0.14 11.94 10.76
C LEU A 284 0.89 11.24 11.64
N MET A 285 0.43 10.71 12.75
CA MET A 285 1.14 9.72 13.57
C MET A 285 0.28 8.48 13.72
N ALA A 286 0.86 7.31 13.51
CA ALA A 286 0.14 6.05 13.67
C ALA A 286 1.03 4.95 14.22
N PHE A 287 0.42 4.06 15.00
CA PHE A 287 1.02 2.82 15.47
C PHE A 287 0.03 1.68 15.27
N GLN A 288 0.48 0.56 14.73
CA GLN A 288 -0.34 -0.65 14.63
C GLN A 288 0.47 -1.90 14.91
N SER A 289 -0.22 -2.95 15.31
CA SER A 289 0.36 -4.27 15.56
C SER A 289 -0.57 -5.37 15.09
N GLU A 290 0.03 -6.46 14.64
CA GLU A 290 -0.66 -7.70 14.28
C GLU A 290 -0.02 -8.90 14.99
N TYR A 291 -0.88 -9.75 15.56
CA TYR A 291 -0.52 -11.11 15.93
C TYR A 291 -1.03 -12.06 14.86
N ARG A 292 -0.14 -12.80 14.24
CA ARG A 292 -0.38 -13.70 13.09
C ARG A 292 -0.14 -15.14 13.51
N LEU A 293 -1.17 -15.99 13.49
CA LEU A 293 -1.08 -17.43 13.64
C LEU A 293 -1.33 -18.08 12.28
N VAL A 294 -0.27 -18.24 11.49
CA VAL A 294 -0.34 -18.62 10.05
C VAL A 294 0.80 -19.58 9.69
N PRO A 295 0.48 -20.82 9.27
CA PRO A 295 -0.84 -21.42 9.26
C PRO A 295 -1.25 -21.96 10.65
N LEU A 296 -2.54 -21.86 10.97
CA LEU A 296 -3.14 -22.51 12.13
C LEU A 296 -3.53 -23.96 11.81
N TRP A 297 -4.11 -24.18 10.64
CA TRP A 297 -4.53 -25.50 10.15
C TRP A 297 -4.39 -25.59 8.63
N LYS A 298 -3.51 -26.53 8.16
CA LYS A 298 -3.20 -26.71 6.73
C LYS A 298 -2.70 -25.42 6.07
N ARG A 299 -3.58 -24.68 5.39
CA ARG A 299 -3.30 -23.41 4.71
C ARG A 299 -4.05 -22.23 5.32
N LEU A 300 -4.89 -22.49 6.32
CA LEU A 300 -5.67 -21.46 6.99
C LEU A 300 -4.93 -20.91 8.20
N GLY A 301 -5.01 -19.62 8.38
CA GLY A 301 -4.49 -18.91 9.55
C GLY A 301 -5.45 -17.83 10.01
N ILE A 302 -5.16 -17.25 11.15
CA ILE A 302 -5.89 -16.13 11.73
C ILE A 302 -4.93 -15.00 12.09
N VAL A 303 -5.43 -13.78 12.05
CA VAL A 303 -4.72 -12.57 12.46
C VAL A 303 -5.61 -11.77 13.40
N LEU A 304 -5.03 -11.27 14.47
CA LEU A 304 -5.63 -10.24 15.33
C LEU A 304 -4.80 -8.97 15.15
N PHE A 305 -5.47 -7.85 15.04
CA PHE A 305 -4.78 -6.58 14.86
C PHE A 305 -5.42 -5.45 15.66
N GLY A 306 -4.61 -4.45 15.93
CA GLY A 306 -5.06 -3.22 16.55
C GLY A 306 -4.07 -2.10 16.29
N GLY A 307 -4.56 -0.88 16.33
CA GLY A 307 -3.76 0.30 16.09
C GLY A 307 -4.44 1.58 16.56
N VAL A 308 -3.65 2.62 16.53
CA VAL A 308 -4.06 3.99 16.85
C VAL A 308 -3.40 4.92 15.86
N GLY A 309 -4.15 5.86 15.31
CA GLY A 309 -3.64 6.87 14.40
C GLY A 309 -4.36 8.19 14.59
N GLY A 310 -3.65 9.28 14.40
CA GLY A 310 -4.21 10.61 14.53
C GLY A 310 -3.63 11.56 13.51
N VAL A 311 -4.39 12.61 13.21
CA VAL A 311 -3.96 13.71 12.33
C VAL A 311 -4.13 15.06 13.05
N ALA A 312 -3.24 15.99 12.71
CA ALA A 312 -3.28 17.36 13.23
C ALA A 312 -2.69 18.35 12.21
N PRO A 313 -3.06 19.64 12.24
CA PRO A 313 -2.50 20.65 11.34
C PRO A 313 -1.00 20.91 11.62
N GLU A 314 -0.59 20.87 12.90
CA GLU A 314 0.81 21.00 13.31
C GLU A 314 1.22 19.90 14.29
N ILE A 315 2.51 19.56 14.35
CA ILE A 315 3.03 18.52 15.28
C ILE A 315 2.77 18.90 16.74
N SER A 316 2.79 20.19 17.05
CA SER A 316 2.52 20.74 18.39
C SER A 316 1.06 20.66 18.82
N GLU A 317 0.14 20.41 17.89
CA GLU A 317 -1.30 20.36 18.11
C GLU A 317 -1.85 18.93 18.28
N PHE A 318 -0.98 17.93 18.30
CA PHE A 318 -1.43 16.58 18.67
C PHE A 318 -1.83 16.51 20.14
N ASP A 319 -3.06 16.11 20.37
CA ASP A 319 -3.61 15.79 21.68
C ASP A 319 -4.35 14.43 21.65
N SER A 320 -4.93 14.03 22.79
CA SER A 320 -5.62 12.74 22.89
C SER A 320 -6.82 12.61 21.96
N ASP A 321 -7.49 13.71 21.63
CA ASP A 321 -8.75 13.72 20.87
C ASP A 321 -8.48 13.57 19.36
N ASN A 322 -7.25 13.82 18.92
CA ASN A 322 -6.83 13.59 17.55
C ASN A 322 -6.75 12.08 17.22
N PHE A 323 -6.53 11.23 18.22
CA PHE A 323 -6.23 9.82 17.98
C PHE A 323 -7.50 8.95 17.90
N LYS A 324 -7.52 8.12 16.87
CA LYS A 324 -8.57 7.17 16.54
C LYS A 324 -8.07 5.74 16.70
N PHE A 325 -8.83 4.91 17.42
CA PHE A 325 -8.48 3.51 17.69
C PHE A 325 -9.21 2.58 16.72
N GLY A 326 -8.48 1.63 16.16
CA GLY A 326 -9.06 0.56 15.36
C GLY A 326 -8.53 -0.78 15.80
N ALA A 327 -9.39 -1.79 15.80
CA ALA A 327 -9.00 -3.16 16.10
C ALA A 327 -9.84 -4.14 15.27
N GLY A 328 -9.34 -5.37 15.12
CA GLY A 328 -10.08 -6.35 14.35
C GLY A 328 -9.41 -7.70 14.30
N PHE A 329 -9.96 -8.53 13.44
CA PHE A 329 -9.43 -9.86 13.18
C PHE A 329 -9.58 -10.22 11.71
N GLY A 330 -8.80 -11.20 11.28
CA GLY A 330 -8.84 -11.66 9.90
C GLY A 330 -8.49 -13.13 9.73
N ILE A 331 -8.83 -13.64 8.56
CA ILE A 331 -8.50 -14.99 8.12
C ILE A 331 -7.44 -14.89 7.02
N ARG A 332 -6.51 -15.83 7.01
CA ARG A 332 -5.49 -15.97 5.98
C ARG A 332 -5.61 -17.33 5.30
N TYR A 333 -5.46 -17.32 3.98
CA TYR A 333 -5.31 -18.55 3.20
C TYR A 333 -3.99 -18.50 2.43
N VAL A 334 -3.04 -19.33 2.85
CA VAL A 334 -1.71 -19.43 2.22
C VAL A 334 -1.84 -20.13 0.87
N PHE A 335 -1.75 -19.39 -0.23
CA PHE A 335 -1.86 -19.99 -1.57
C PHE A 335 -0.49 -20.26 -2.21
N VAL A 336 0.56 -19.46 -1.93
CA VAL A 336 1.95 -19.74 -2.29
C VAL A 336 2.75 -20.02 -1.03
N LYS A 337 3.13 -21.28 -0.81
CA LYS A 337 3.78 -21.70 0.45
C LYS A 337 5.20 -21.16 0.61
N GLN A 338 5.99 -21.13 -0.47
CA GLN A 338 7.39 -20.71 -0.43
C GLN A 338 7.53 -19.24 -0.03
N GLU A 339 6.70 -18.38 -0.62
CA GLU A 339 6.68 -16.95 -0.36
C GLU A 339 5.74 -16.55 0.79
N ARG A 340 5.02 -17.53 1.37
CA ARG A 340 3.94 -17.31 2.33
C ARG A 340 2.94 -16.26 1.86
N LEU A 341 2.66 -16.22 0.53
CA LEU A 341 1.71 -15.29 -0.02
C LEU A 341 0.28 -15.70 0.35
N ASN A 342 -0.44 -14.80 1.00
CA ASN A 342 -1.75 -15.05 1.59
C ASN A 342 -2.85 -14.29 0.84
N LEU A 343 -4.02 -14.90 0.74
CA LEU A 343 -5.27 -14.17 0.61
C LEU A 343 -5.72 -13.77 2.01
N SER A 344 -5.91 -12.50 2.24
CA SER A 344 -6.35 -11.91 3.50
C SER A 344 -7.81 -11.47 3.43
N VAL A 345 -8.55 -11.72 4.50
CA VAL A 345 -9.92 -11.23 4.70
C VAL A 345 -10.00 -10.72 6.12
N ASP A 346 -10.20 -9.41 6.28
CA ASP A 346 -10.19 -8.73 7.56
C ASP A 346 -11.51 -8.03 7.85
N ILE A 347 -11.87 -7.93 9.12
CA ILE A 347 -12.91 -7.06 9.63
C ILE A 347 -12.25 -6.14 10.66
N GLY A 348 -12.25 -4.84 10.38
CA GLY A 348 -11.76 -3.79 11.27
C GLY A 348 -12.92 -3.03 11.86
N PHE A 349 -12.80 -2.70 13.14
CA PHE A 349 -13.77 -1.92 13.91
C PHE A 349 -13.14 -0.59 14.31
N GLY A 350 -13.83 0.50 14.01
CA GLY A 350 -13.48 1.86 14.42
C GLY A 350 -14.70 2.57 15.01
N GLU A 351 -14.61 3.88 15.26
CA GLU A 351 -15.69 4.67 15.85
C GLU A 351 -16.99 4.61 15.03
N SER A 352 -16.90 4.51 13.71
CA SER A 352 -18.06 4.53 12.80
C SER A 352 -18.67 3.16 12.53
N GLY A 353 -18.16 2.09 13.16
CA GLY A 353 -18.64 0.73 12.97
C GLY A 353 -17.60 -0.23 12.43
N ALA A 354 -18.03 -1.20 11.63
CA ALA A 354 -17.18 -2.26 11.09
C ALA A 354 -16.93 -2.06 9.59
N GLU A 355 -15.67 -2.20 9.18
CA GLU A 355 -15.26 -2.17 7.78
C GLU A 355 -14.62 -3.51 7.37
N PHE A 356 -14.87 -3.90 6.13
CA PHE A 356 -14.42 -5.17 5.58
C PHE A 356 -13.30 -4.93 4.54
N TYR A 357 -12.29 -5.80 4.57
CA TYR A 357 -11.15 -5.74 3.65
C TYR A 357 -10.84 -7.13 3.10
N MET A 358 -10.44 -7.20 1.85
CA MET A 358 -9.92 -8.42 1.22
C MET A 358 -8.76 -8.02 0.31
N ALA A 359 -7.61 -8.65 0.47
CA ALA A 359 -6.41 -8.34 -0.27
C ALA A 359 -5.53 -9.58 -0.49
N ILE A 360 -4.49 -9.42 -1.29
CA ILE A 360 -3.39 -10.37 -1.42
C ILE A 360 -2.19 -9.79 -0.66
N ALA A 361 -1.50 -10.61 0.11
CA ALA A 361 -0.45 -10.28 1.08
C ALA A 361 -0.97 -9.74 2.42
N GLU A 362 -0.05 -9.29 3.27
CA GLU A 362 -0.38 -8.70 4.57
C GLU A 362 -0.52 -7.18 4.47
N ALA A 363 -1.08 -6.56 5.51
CA ALA A 363 -1.32 -5.12 5.52
C ALA A 363 -0.01 -4.31 5.57
N PHE A 364 1.05 -4.86 6.22
CA PHE A 364 2.37 -4.24 6.32
C PHE A 364 3.46 -5.27 6.63
#